data_1b852f23d60eb138d8a969b6b426757d
#
_entry.id   1b852f23d60eb138d8a969b6b426757d
#
_cell.length_a   1.000
_cell.length_b   1.000
_cell.length_c   1.000
_cell.angle_alpha   90.00
_cell.angle_beta   90.00
_cell.angle_gamma   90.00
#
_symmetry.space_group_name_H-M   'P 1'
#
loop_
_entity.id
_entity.type
_entity.pdbx_description
1 polymer ?
#
loop_
_entity_poly.entity_id
_entity_poly.type
_entity_poly.pdbx_seq_one_letter_code
_entity_poly.pdbx_strand_id
1 'polypeptide(L)'
;MLKRNIVILLLVLIPFSVVAFLANQQLWRPYYDQAVAVLAPKAETFTELYFENHLQLPTTLKLKTPSQFSFTIHNLEQKTMEYPIEIQLQNQDNPPEIRVLSTRTVTLQPGEKMTIPVHLTITSYFSNRVKIRVLLKNIDQSIHYWVALQN
;
A
#
# COMPACT_ATOMS: atom_id res chain seq x y z
N MET A 1 22.22 51.00 48.18
CA MET A 1 21.69 51.51 46.90
C MET A 1 21.85 50.52 45.73
N LEU A 2 22.93 49.84 45.57
CA LEU A 2 23.23 48.94 44.43
C LEU A 2 22.19 47.79 44.27
N LYS A 3 21.81 47.10 45.36
CA LYS A 3 20.86 45.99 45.33
C LYS A 3 19.45 46.38 44.85
N ARG A 4 18.98 47.59 45.20
CA ARG A 4 17.66 48.11 44.81
C ARG A 4 17.59 48.40 43.31
N ASN A 5 18.70 48.93 42.75
CA ASN A 5 18.77 49.23 41.31
C ASN A 5 18.87 47.95 40.45
N ILE A 6 19.50 46.89 40.94
CA ILE A 6 19.55 45.60 40.29
C ILE A 6 18.15 44.95 40.24
N VAL A 7 17.40 45.02 41.33
CA VAL A 7 16.03 44.46 41.36
C VAL A 7 15.11 45.22 40.41
N ILE A 8 15.16 46.54 40.32
CA ILE A 8 14.40 47.34 39.37
C ILE A 8 14.80 47.01 37.93
N LEU A 9 16.07 46.85 37.64
CA LEU A 9 16.57 46.47 36.30
C LEU A 9 16.04 45.09 35.86
N LEU A 10 16.03 44.12 36.77
CA LEU A 10 15.48 42.77 36.50
C LEU A 10 13.98 42.78 36.28
N LEU A 11 13.24 43.59 37.08
CA LEU A 11 11.78 43.74 36.93
C LEU A 11 11.34 44.35 35.58
N VAL A 12 12.22 45.12 34.92
CA VAL A 12 11.95 45.71 33.61
C VAL A 12 12.45 44.81 32.49
N LEU A 13 13.61 44.19 32.63
CA LEU A 13 14.20 43.36 31.59
C LEU A 13 13.46 42.06 31.36
N ILE A 14 12.93 41.41 32.41
CA ILE A 14 12.20 40.14 32.28
C ILE A 14 10.91 40.29 31.44
N PRO A 15 9.97 41.23 31.77
CA PRO A 15 8.78 41.37 30.97
C PRO A 15 9.08 41.83 29.54
N PHE A 16 10.09 42.67 29.34
CA PHE A 16 10.50 43.10 27.99
C PHE A 16 11.02 41.92 27.15
N SER A 17 11.84 41.06 27.74
CA SER A 17 12.33 39.84 27.03
C SER A 17 11.20 38.88 26.72
N VAL A 18 10.23 38.71 27.60
CA VAL A 18 9.04 37.87 27.36
C VAL A 18 8.17 38.44 26.23
N VAL A 19 7.92 39.74 26.24
CA VAL A 19 7.17 40.40 25.13
C VAL A 19 7.92 40.29 23.81
N ALA A 20 9.22 40.52 23.80
CA ALA A 20 10.04 40.38 22.59
C ALA A 20 10.06 38.94 22.10
N PHE A 21 10.10 37.95 22.97
CA PHE A 21 10.01 36.54 22.63
C PHE A 21 8.65 36.19 22.02
N LEU A 22 7.54 36.63 22.65
CA LEU A 22 6.20 36.39 22.14
C LEU A 22 5.93 37.08 20.79
N ALA A 23 6.40 38.32 20.62
CA ALA A 23 6.31 39.03 19.35
C ALA A 23 7.13 38.36 18.24
N ASN A 24 8.25 37.78 18.60
CA ASN A 24 9.13 37.07 17.66
C ASN A 24 8.61 35.69 17.25
N GLN A 25 7.72 35.07 18.05
CA GLN A 25 7.11 33.77 17.71
C GLN A 25 6.33 33.83 16.38
N GLN A 26 5.69 34.94 16.06
CA GLN A 26 4.97 35.09 14.80
C GLN A 26 5.91 35.14 13.59
N LEU A 27 7.12 35.66 13.77
CA LEU A 27 8.13 35.73 12.71
C LEU A 27 8.79 34.35 12.43
N TRP A 28 8.92 33.50 13.48
CA TRP A 28 9.57 32.20 13.36
C TRP A 28 8.63 31.04 13.03
N ARG A 29 7.32 31.18 13.27
CA ARG A 29 6.32 30.15 12.92
C ARG A 29 6.43 29.65 11.51
N PRO A 30 6.47 30.48 10.44
CA PRO A 30 6.54 29.97 9.08
C PRO A 30 7.81 29.17 8.79
N TYR A 31 8.93 29.53 9.40
CA TYR A 31 10.18 28.77 9.27
C TYR A 31 10.17 27.47 10.03
N TYR A 32 9.54 27.45 11.19
CA TYR A 32 9.37 26.25 12.00
C TYR A 32 8.42 25.26 11.31
N ASP A 33 7.29 25.73 10.81
CA ASP A 33 6.32 24.92 10.09
C ASP A 33 6.90 24.33 8.79
N GLN A 34 7.70 25.09 8.07
CA GLN A 34 8.45 24.58 6.90
C GLN A 34 9.48 23.52 7.28
N ALA A 35 10.25 23.76 8.35
CA ALA A 35 11.25 22.79 8.81
C ALA A 35 10.58 21.50 9.29
N VAL A 36 9.48 21.59 10.03
CA VAL A 36 8.69 20.44 10.48
C VAL A 36 8.08 19.70 9.29
N ALA A 37 7.55 20.41 8.28
CA ALA A 37 6.99 19.80 7.09
C ALA A 37 8.04 19.03 6.26
N VAL A 38 9.30 19.50 6.23
CA VAL A 38 10.41 18.79 5.56
C VAL A 38 10.88 17.57 6.34
N LEU A 39 10.82 17.64 7.69
CA LEU A 39 11.27 16.56 8.57
C LEU A 39 10.16 15.56 8.91
N ALA A 40 8.89 15.93 8.70
CA ALA A 40 7.77 15.03 8.91
C ALA A 40 7.89 13.83 7.96
N PRO A 41 7.79 12.59 8.46
CA PRO A 41 7.74 11.42 7.59
C PRO A 41 6.61 11.60 6.59
N LYS A 42 6.93 11.64 5.30
CA LYS A 42 5.90 11.62 4.27
C LYS A 42 5.16 10.29 4.40
N ALA A 43 3.85 10.35 4.52
CA ALA A 43 3.05 9.12 4.56
C ALA A 43 3.35 8.31 3.29
N GLU A 44 3.85 7.10 3.49
CA GLU A 44 4.11 6.18 2.38
C GLU A 44 2.78 5.84 1.71
N THR A 45 2.76 5.91 0.39
CA THR A 45 1.62 5.53 -0.41
C THR A 45 1.94 4.22 -1.10
N PHE A 46 1.05 3.25 -0.97
CA PHE A 46 1.22 1.93 -1.56
C PHE A 46 -0.12 1.20 -1.70
N THR A 47 -0.10 0.13 -2.45
CA THR A 47 -1.22 -0.80 -2.57
C THR A 47 -0.85 -2.11 -1.89
N GLU A 48 -1.70 -2.60 -0.98
CA GLU A 48 -1.56 -3.96 -0.47
C GLU A 48 -2.28 -4.93 -1.37
N LEU A 49 -1.62 -6.03 -1.69
CA LEU A 49 -2.18 -7.14 -2.48
C LEU A 49 -1.81 -8.46 -1.80
N TYR A 50 -2.80 -9.24 -1.39
CA TYR A 50 -2.55 -10.51 -0.68
C TYR A 50 -3.69 -11.52 -0.85
N PHE A 51 -3.39 -12.80 -0.62
CA PHE A 51 -4.41 -13.85 -0.54
C PHE A 51 -5.05 -13.87 0.84
N GLU A 52 -6.40 -13.87 0.90
CA GLU A 52 -7.13 -13.88 2.18
C GLU A 52 -6.79 -15.11 3.04
N ASN A 53 -6.78 -16.28 2.44
CA ASN A 53 -6.54 -17.55 3.11
C ASN A 53 -5.33 -18.26 2.51
N HIS A 54 -4.14 -17.70 2.66
CA HIS A 54 -2.91 -18.22 2.06
C HIS A 54 -2.60 -19.68 2.48
N LEU A 55 -3.04 -20.11 3.66
CA LEU A 55 -2.89 -21.50 4.13
C LEU A 55 -3.89 -22.48 3.51
N GLN A 56 -4.95 -22.00 2.88
CA GLN A 56 -6.02 -22.80 2.27
C GLN A 56 -6.03 -22.69 0.74
N LEU A 57 -4.98 -22.13 0.14
CA LEU A 57 -4.85 -22.09 -1.31
C LEU A 57 -4.77 -23.52 -1.87
N PRO A 58 -5.45 -23.81 -2.99
CA PRO A 58 -5.39 -25.11 -3.62
C PRO A 58 -3.95 -25.45 -4.00
N THR A 59 -3.46 -26.60 -3.54
CA THR A 59 -2.14 -27.12 -3.95
C THR A 59 -2.22 -28.01 -5.18
N THR A 60 -3.43 -28.45 -5.52
CA THR A 60 -3.73 -29.29 -6.67
C THR A 60 -5.02 -28.84 -7.33
N LEU A 61 -5.05 -28.78 -8.65
CA LEU A 61 -6.23 -28.55 -9.46
C LEU A 61 -6.47 -29.71 -10.41
N LYS A 62 -7.71 -30.16 -10.50
CA LYS A 62 -8.14 -31.17 -11.48
C LYS A 62 -8.69 -30.46 -12.72
N LEU A 63 -8.38 -30.99 -13.90
CA LEU A 63 -8.94 -30.47 -15.14
C LEU A 63 -10.46 -30.56 -15.12
N LYS A 64 -11.11 -29.56 -15.71
CA LYS A 64 -12.59 -29.46 -15.82
C LYS A 64 -13.34 -29.42 -14.48
N THR A 65 -12.61 -29.30 -13.36
CA THR A 65 -13.22 -29.19 -12.03
C THR A 65 -13.13 -27.74 -11.57
N PRO A 66 -14.24 -27.14 -11.11
CA PRO A 66 -14.22 -25.80 -10.55
C PRO A 66 -13.35 -25.72 -9.30
N SER A 67 -12.59 -24.65 -9.18
CA SER A 67 -11.81 -24.30 -8.00
C SER A 67 -11.99 -22.83 -7.67
N GLN A 68 -11.73 -22.45 -6.44
CA GLN A 68 -11.86 -21.07 -6.00
C GLN A 68 -10.75 -20.66 -5.04
N PHE A 69 -10.42 -19.38 -5.07
CA PHE A 69 -9.60 -18.70 -4.07
C PHE A 69 -10.07 -17.24 -3.99
N SER A 70 -9.55 -16.49 -3.04
CA SER A 70 -9.81 -15.06 -2.95
C SER A 70 -8.53 -14.30 -2.64
N PHE A 71 -8.49 -13.05 -3.11
CA PHE A 71 -7.42 -12.12 -2.81
C PHE A 71 -8.02 -10.75 -2.48
N THR A 72 -7.23 -9.93 -1.81
CA THR A 72 -7.65 -8.59 -1.37
C THR A 72 -6.71 -7.54 -1.93
N ILE A 73 -7.31 -6.44 -2.37
CA ILE A 73 -6.63 -5.20 -2.71
C ILE A 73 -7.03 -4.17 -1.66
N HIS A 74 -6.05 -3.45 -1.12
CA HIS A 74 -6.26 -2.33 -0.20
C HIS A 74 -5.54 -1.10 -0.76
N ASN A 75 -6.31 -0.07 -1.07
CA ASN A 75 -5.79 1.16 -1.64
C ASN A 75 -5.30 2.12 -0.55
N LEU A 76 -4.00 2.17 -0.32
CA LEU A 76 -3.33 3.12 0.59
C LEU A 76 -2.59 4.24 -0.18
N GLU A 77 -2.94 4.48 -1.46
CA GLU A 77 -2.30 5.48 -2.33
C GLU A 77 -2.77 6.92 -2.08
N GLN A 78 -3.65 7.14 -1.09
CA GLN A 78 -4.23 8.45 -0.75
C GLN A 78 -4.99 9.14 -1.91
N LYS A 79 -5.29 8.43 -2.98
CA LYS A 79 -6.07 8.84 -4.13
C LYS A 79 -6.93 7.70 -4.63
N THR A 80 -7.99 8.01 -5.36
CA THR A 80 -8.77 6.98 -6.07
C THR A 80 -7.89 6.28 -7.09
N MET A 81 -7.88 4.95 -7.02
CA MET A 81 -7.11 4.09 -7.92
C MET A 81 -8.01 3.16 -8.70
N GLU A 82 -7.70 3.01 -9.98
CA GLU A 82 -8.28 1.99 -10.85
C GLU A 82 -7.27 0.85 -11.00
N TYR A 83 -7.70 -0.37 -10.72
CA TYR A 83 -6.87 -1.58 -10.75
C TYR A 83 -7.32 -2.53 -11.87
N PRO A 84 -6.69 -2.49 -13.05
CA PRO A 84 -6.82 -3.53 -14.06
C PRO A 84 -6.13 -4.81 -13.57
N ILE A 85 -6.92 -5.86 -13.35
CA ILE A 85 -6.50 -7.12 -12.76
C ILE A 85 -6.45 -8.18 -13.85
N GLU A 86 -5.39 -8.96 -13.90
CA GLU A 86 -5.32 -10.19 -14.69
C GLU A 86 -5.06 -11.39 -13.78
N ILE A 87 -5.83 -12.45 -14.00
CA ILE A 87 -5.55 -13.77 -13.43
C ILE A 87 -4.88 -14.58 -14.52
N GLN A 88 -3.66 -15.01 -14.27
CA GLN A 88 -2.79 -15.68 -15.23
C GLN A 88 -2.43 -17.08 -14.75
N LEU A 89 -2.35 -18.01 -15.72
CA LEU A 89 -1.73 -19.31 -15.57
C LEU A 89 -0.37 -19.27 -16.26
N GLN A 90 0.68 -19.68 -15.56
CA GLN A 90 2.05 -19.64 -16.08
C GLN A 90 2.75 -20.96 -15.82
N ASN A 91 3.41 -21.54 -16.85
CA ASN A 91 4.23 -22.73 -16.68
C ASN A 91 5.64 -22.41 -16.14
N GLN A 92 6.49 -23.41 -16.01
CA GLN A 92 7.87 -23.28 -15.52
C GLN A 92 8.92 -23.13 -16.64
N ASP A 93 8.49 -23.06 -17.89
CA ASP A 93 9.40 -22.96 -19.02
C ASP A 93 10.14 -21.61 -19.07
N ASN A 94 11.19 -21.53 -19.84
CA ASN A 94 11.96 -20.31 -20.05
C ASN A 94 12.14 -20.02 -21.56
N PRO A 95 11.45 -19.04 -22.13
CA PRO A 95 10.46 -18.15 -21.50
C PRO A 95 9.18 -18.89 -21.11
N PRO A 96 8.50 -18.42 -20.05
CA PRO A 96 7.28 -19.05 -19.60
C PRO A 96 6.12 -18.79 -20.57
N GLU A 97 5.32 -19.82 -20.82
CA GLU A 97 4.02 -19.63 -21.48
C GLU A 97 3.03 -19.08 -20.48
N ILE A 98 2.31 -18.02 -20.87
CA ILE A 98 1.33 -17.34 -20.03
C ILE A 98 -0.04 -17.43 -20.69
N ARG A 99 -1.04 -17.91 -19.95
CA ARG A 99 -2.46 -17.88 -20.35
C ARG A 99 -3.25 -16.98 -19.40
N VAL A 100 -3.91 -15.97 -19.96
CA VAL A 100 -4.82 -15.13 -19.19
C VAL A 100 -6.14 -15.89 -19.02
N LEU A 101 -6.51 -16.15 -17.76
CA LEU A 101 -7.75 -16.85 -17.42
C LEU A 101 -8.93 -15.90 -17.29
N SER A 102 -8.69 -14.72 -16.71
CA SER A 102 -9.71 -13.68 -16.62
C SER A 102 -9.09 -12.29 -16.45
N THR A 103 -9.86 -11.28 -16.85
CA THR A 103 -9.53 -9.86 -16.64
C THR A 103 -10.69 -9.17 -15.94
N ARG A 104 -10.39 -8.23 -15.08
CA ARG A 104 -11.37 -7.42 -14.37
C ARG A 104 -10.75 -6.08 -14.01
N THR A 105 -11.54 -5.03 -13.96
CA THR A 105 -11.13 -3.74 -13.43
C THR A 105 -11.98 -3.40 -12.20
N VAL A 106 -11.34 -2.89 -11.14
CA VAL A 106 -12.02 -2.36 -9.96
C VAL A 106 -11.47 -0.98 -9.64
N THR A 107 -12.32 -0.11 -9.12
CA THR A 107 -11.94 1.23 -8.67
C THR A 107 -12.13 1.30 -7.17
N LEU A 108 -11.09 1.72 -6.44
CA LEU A 108 -11.10 1.85 -4.98
C LEU A 108 -10.78 3.29 -4.57
N GLN A 109 -11.55 3.78 -3.60
CA GLN A 109 -11.28 5.05 -2.95
C GLN A 109 -10.07 4.96 -2.02
N PRO A 110 -9.46 6.08 -1.59
CA PRO A 110 -8.41 6.08 -0.57
C PRO A 110 -8.85 5.33 0.70
N GLY A 111 -8.03 4.39 1.16
CA GLY A 111 -8.31 3.56 2.33
C GLY A 111 -9.34 2.45 2.10
N GLU A 112 -9.90 2.31 0.90
CA GLU A 112 -10.86 1.25 0.60
C GLU A 112 -10.16 -0.10 0.40
N LYS A 113 -10.79 -1.15 0.91
CA LYS A 113 -10.35 -2.53 0.83
C LYS A 113 -11.43 -3.37 0.15
N MET A 114 -11.03 -4.21 -0.81
CA MET A 114 -11.95 -5.10 -1.52
C MET A 114 -11.39 -6.51 -1.61
N THR A 115 -12.15 -7.48 -1.14
CA THR A 115 -11.88 -8.91 -1.32
C THR A 115 -12.59 -9.42 -2.57
N ILE A 116 -11.85 -10.05 -3.45
CA ILE A 116 -12.31 -10.51 -4.76
C ILE A 116 -12.26 -12.04 -4.81
N PRO A 117 -13.41 -12.71 -4.88
CA PRO A 117 -13.45 -14.15 -5.13
C PRO A 117 -13.11 -14.43 -6.60
N VAL A 118 -12.31 -15.46 -6.81
CA VAL A 118 -11.93 -15.97 -8.13
C VAL A 118 -12.43 -17.40 -8.25
N HIS A 119 -13.28 -17.63 -9.25
CA HIS A 119 -13.71 -18.96 -9.67
C HIS A 119 -13.00 -19.31 -10.96
N LEU A 120 -12.34 -20.43 -11.01
CA LEU A 120 -11.61 -20.86 -12.19
C LEU A 120 -11.87 -22.33 -12.51
N THR A 121 -11.88 -22.64 -13.80
CA THR A 121 -11.94 -24.01 -14.32
C THR A 121 -10.92 -24.13 -15.42
N ILE A 122 -9.89 -24.97 -15.24
CA ILE A 122 -8.88 -25.22 -16.25
C ILE A 122 -9.40 -26.34 -17.15
N THR A 123 -9.65 -26.02 -18.42
CA THR A 123 -10.29 -26.94 -19.37
C THR A 123 -9.30 -27.79 -20.18
N SER A 124 -8.07 -27.34 -20.30
CA SER A 124 -7.02 -28.02 -21.05
C SER A 124 -5.73 -28.12 -20.23
N TYR A 125 -5.03 -29.24 -20.43
CA TYR A 125 -3.72 -29.44 -19.83
C TYR A 125 -2.73 -28.39 -20.33
N PHE A 126 -1.86 -27.93 -19.43
CA PHE A 126 -0.89 -26.90 -19.72
C PHE A 126 0.53 -27.31 -19.32
N SER A 127 0.69 -27.80 -18.08
CA SER A 127 1.92 -28.31 -17.52
C SER A 127 1.60 -29.05 -16.22
N ASN A 128 2.49 -29.95 -15.78
CA ASN A 128 2.32 -30.66 -14.50
C ASN A 128 2.23 -29.71 -13.31
N ARG A 129 3.00 -28.63 -13.35
CA ARG A 129 3.04 -27.63 -12.29
C ARG A 129 2.94 -26.23 -12.90
N VAL A 130 2.02 -25.46 -12.39
CA VAL A 130 1.71 -24.12 -12.89
C VAL A 130 1.67 -23.11 -11.76
N LYS A 131 1.93 -21.87 -12.11
CA LYS A 131 1.79 -20.73 -11.25
C LYS A 131 0.47 -20.05 -11.56
N ILE A 132 -0.37 -19.84 -10.55
CA ILE A 132 -1.51 -18.93 -10.64
C ILE A 132 -1.05 -17.57 -10.13
N ARG A 133 -1.11 -16.56 -11.00
CA ARG A 133 -0.65 -15.21 -10.72
C ARG A 133 -1.84 -14.25 -10.78
N VAL A 134 -1.97 -13.40 -9.77
CA VAL A 134 -2.84 -12.22 -9.77
C VAL A 134 -1.94 -11.03 -10.05
N LEU A 135 -2.19 -10.29 -11.11
CA LEU A 135 -1.41 -9.15 -11.55
C LEU A 135 -2.25 -7.87 -11.57
N LEU A 136 -1.79 -6.82 -10.90
CA LEU A 136 -2.29 -5.45 -11.03
C LEU A 136 -1.44 -4.73 -12.07
N LYS A 137 -1.99 -4.54 -13.28
CA LYS A 137 -1.21 -4.09 -14.46
C LYS A 137 -0.71 -2.65 -14.35
N ASN A 138 -1.48 -1.78 -13.73
CA ASN A 138 -1.17 -0.34 -13.64
C ASN A 138 0.03 -0.01 -12.75
N ILE A 139 0.37 -0.91 -11.80
CA ILE A 139 1.47 -0.75 -10.85
C ILE A 139 2.48 -1.91 -10.90
N ASP A 140 2.30 -2.85 -11.84
CA ASP A 140 3.11 -4.08 -12.02
C ASP A 140 3.32 -4.88 -10.72
N GLN A 141 2.31 -4.86 -9.85
CA GLN A 141 2.34 -5.61 -8.60
C GLN A 141 1.64 -6.96 -8.77
N SER A 142 2.22 -8.02 -8.22
CA SER A 142 1.59 -9.34 -8.33
C SER A 142 1.86 -10.23 -7.14
N ILE A 143 0.91 -11.14 -6.90
CA ILE A 143 1.05 -12.27 -5.99
C ILE A 143 0.81 -13.56 -6.76
N HIS A 144 1.36 -14.66 -6.27
CA HIS A 144 1.17 -15.95 -6.93
C HIS A 144 1.29 -17.12 -5.95
N TYR A 145 0.77 -18.25 -6.39
CA TYR A 145 1.01 -19.54 -5.73
C TYR A 145 1.19 -20.65 -6.77
N TRP A 146 1.83 -21.73 -6.37
CA TRP A 146 2.08 -22.88 -7.21
C TRP A 146 1.06 -23.98 -6.98
N VAL A 147 0.64 -24.63 -8.05
CA VAL A 147 -0.35 -25.69 -8.03
C VAL A 147 0.03 -26.80 -8.99
N ALA A 148 -0.20 -28.06 -8.60
CA ALA A 148 -0.08 -29.21 -9.50
C ALA A 148 -1.36 -29.39 -10.32
N LEU A 149 -1.26 -29.59 -11.62
CA LEU A 149 -2.39 -29.96 -12.47
C LEU A 149 -2.51 -31.49 -12.56
N GLN A 150 -3.72 -32.00 -12.34
CA GLN A 150 -4.09 -33.39 -12.47
C GLN A 150 -5.15 -33.57 -13.57
N ASN A 151 -5.04 -34.63 -14.31
CA ASN A 151 -6.06 -35.06 -15.27
C ASN A 151 -7.31 -35.58 -14.57
#